data_41d81187a8d9e4f808cd7d5433b1ef5e
#
_entry.id   41d81187a8d9e4f808cd7d5433b1ef5e
#
_cell.length_a   1.000
_cell.length_b   1.000
_cell.length_c   1.000
_cell.angle_alpha   90.00
_cell.angle_beta   90.00
_cell.angle_gamma   90.00
#
_symmetry.space_group_name_H-M   'P 1'
#
loop_
_entity.id
_entity.type
_entity.pdbx_description
1 polymer ?
#
loop_
_entity_poly.entity_id
_entity_poly.type
_entity_poly.pdbx_seq_one_letter_code
_entity_poly.pdbx_strand_id
1 'polypeptide(L)'
;MEKVKARNTQFELVSFFQQVLDKAITTRLSFAQRESNNYQALEDELPNLWEVVQKSYQRKAWKVVLAFQDALRPFLDRRGYWSRSLMLNGWAIEAAQALADEISVVRCTHDRADILHQQGLYHEAERLYQRCEAGYRTLGERAMAMKSRHMRSLAVRGQGRFIEAKQLCESTIREAHELGQDQWLAHPFYVLALLARDRGNFQEAVQWIRESLVRLTDTGEVAMLAQCHHFLGEVAYLRGDLTEARAELETSLRMGQQIGSLRRVATTKRLLGDLARNEGNYELAGQRYDEALEIAGRLGDQPETGRLFIARGELMIKLKQPHYAILLLSGALATYKEIGHAKGAAKAALPLLCLYLSQGQVWQALKVALLALKMTYTAGVLRPAILLRLLRQGVRRNLRSE
;
A
#
# COMPACT_ATOMS: atom_id res chain seq x y z
N MET A 1 -58.99 -15.81 -21.96
CA MET A 1 -58.67 -16.46 -20.67
C MET A 1 -57.22 -16.96 -20.60
N GLU A 2 -56.69 -17.60 -21.62
CA GLU A 2 -55.29 -18.11 -21.62
C GLU A 2 -54.21 -17.04 -21.43
N LYS A 3 -54.33 -15.87 -22.08
CA LYS A 3 -53.36 -14.75 -21.92
C LYS A 3 -53.34 -14.16 -20.50
N VAL A 4 -54.45 -14.25 -19.75
CA VAL A 4 -54.52 -13.78 -18.35
C VAL A 4 -53.91 -14.83 -17.43
N LYS A 5 -54.10 -16.13 -17.69
CA LYS A 5 -53.44 -17.21 -16.94
C LYS A 5 -51.94 -17.17 -17.11
N ALA A 6 -51.46 -17.04 -18.38
CA ALA A 6 -50.04 -16.93 -18.67
C ALA A 6 -49.38 -15.72 -17.99
N ARG A 7 -50.05 -14.56 -17.95
CA ARG A 7 -49.61 -13.37 -17.22
C ARG A 7 -49.51 -13.56 -15.70
N ASN A 8 -50.51 -14.25 -15.11
CA ASN A 8 -50.49 -14.55 -13.67
C ASN A 8 -49.37 -15.53 -13.32
N THR A 9 -49.14 -16.58 -14.11
CA THR A 9 -48.04 -17.54 -13.89
C THR A 9 -46.67 -16.86 -14.02
N GLN A 10 -46.52 -15.95 -14.98
CA GLN A 10 -45.29 -15.16 -15.15
C GLN A 10 -45.06 -14.23 -13.94
N PHE A 11 -46.11 -13.61 -13.41
CA PHE A 11 -46.01 -12.74 -12.23
C PHE A 11 -45.64 -13.54 -10.97
N GLU A 12 -46.25 -14.73 -10.78
CA GLU A 12 -45.94 -15.64 -9.66
C GLU A 12 -44.51 -16.13 -9.71
N LEU A 13 -44.02 -16.50 -10.89
CA LEU A 13 -42.60 -16.89 -11.09
C LEU A 13 -41.62 -15.73 -10.78
N VAL A 14 -41.92 -14.53 -11.25
CA VAL A 14 -41.07 -13.35 -10.95
C VAL A 14 -41.07 -13.07 -9.45
N SER A 15 -42.22 -13.13 -8.80
CA SER A 15 -42.36 -12.94 -7.34
C SER A 15 -41.56 -14.00 -6.57
N PHE A 16 -41.68 -15.27 -6.97
CA PHE A 16 -40.92 -16.37 -6.37
C PHE A 16 -39.40 -16.16 -6.49
N PHE A 17 -38.89 -15.83 -7.70
CA PHE A 17 -37.48 -15.56 -7.89
C PHE A 17 -36.96 -14.33 -7.09
N GLN A 18 -37.82 -13.32 -6.94
CA GLN A 18 -37.50 -12.17 -6.09
C GLN A 18 -37.34 -12.60 -4.61
N GLN A 19 -38.27 -13.39 -4.08
CA GLN A 19 -38.18 -13.90 -2.71
C GLN A 19 -36.96 -14.78 -2.47
N VAL A 20 -36.65 -15.67 -3.41
CA VAL A 20 -35.43 -16.51 -3.34
C VAL A 20 -34.17 -15.64 -3.31
N LEU A 21 -34.10 -14.62 -4.16
CA LEU A 21 -32.96 -13.71 -4.21
C LEU A 21 -32.85 -12.87 -2.93
N ASP A 22 -33.95 -12.36 -2.39
CA ASP A 22 -33.96 -11.60 -1.14
C ASP A 22 -33.49 -12.46 0.06
N LYS A 23 -33.89 -13.72 0.09
CA LYS A 23 -33.42 -14.70 1.08
C LYS A 23 -31.91 -14.96 0.91
N ALA A 24 -31.42 -15.12 -0.33
CA ALA A 24 -30.01 -15.31 -0.62
C ALA A 24 -29.18 -14.09 -0.18
N ILE A 25 -29.64 -12.88 -0.49
CA ILE A 25 -29.00 -11.62 -0.09
C ILE A 25 -28.88 -11.54 1.44
N THR A 26 -30.00 -11.76 2.15
CA THR A 26 -30.02 -11.69 3.61
C THR A 26 -29.10 -12.73 4.25
N THR A 27 -29.16 -13.97 3.75
CA THR A 27 -28.32 -15.08 4.26
C THR A 27 -26.83 -14.79 4.04
N ARG A 28 -26.44 -14.32 2.86
CA ARG A 28 -25.04 -14.04 2.54
C ARG A 28 -24.52 -12.80 3.24
N LEU A 29 -25.35 -11.77 3.45
CA LEU A 29 -24.96 -10.60 4.24
C LEU A 29 -24.74 -10.99 5.71
N SER A 30 -25.65 -11.76 6.30
CA SER A 30 -25.50 -12.26 7.67
C SER A 30 -24.26 -13.15 7.82
N PHE A 31 -23.93 -13.97 6.81
CA PHE A 31 -22.69 -14.73 6.77
C PHE A 31 -21.47 -13.80 6.75
N ALA A 32 -21.43 -12.83 5.83
CA ALA A 32 -20.30 -11.89 5.71
C ALA A 32 -20.06 -11.08 7.00
N GLN A 33 -21.14 -10.66 7.68
CA GLN A 33 -21.07 -9.96 8.96
C GLN A 33 -20.54 -10.85 10.08
N ARG A 34 -21.06 -12.09 10.20
CA ARG A 34 -20.63 -13.04 11.23
C ARG A 34 -19.17 -13.46 11.05
N GLU A 35 -18.76 -13.73 9.81
CA GLU A 35 -17.43 -14.20 9.47
C GLU A 35 -16.44 -13.05 9.17
N SER A 36 -16.78 -11.80 9.48
CA SER A 36 -15.99 -10.60 9.11
C SER A 36 -14.52 -10.65 9.54
N ASN A 37 -14.17 -11.43 10.57
CA ASN A 37 -12.80 -11.67 11.03
C ASN A 37 -12.22 -13.03 10.57
N ASN A 38 -13.03 -13.91 9.97
CA ASN A 38 -12.61 -15.20 9.45
C ASN A 38 -12.35 -15.11 7.95
N TYR A 39 -11.16 -14.59 7.59
CA TYR A 39 -10.82 -14.29 6.20
C TYR A 39 -10.74 -15.54 5.30
N GLN A 40 -10.49 -16.73 5.85
CA GLN A 40 -10.51 -17.95 5.07
C GLN A 40 -11.94 -18.30 4.64
N ALA A 41 -12.89 -18.27 5.56
CA ALA A 41 -14.30 -18.51 5.24
C ALA A 41 -14.86 -17.49 4.23
N LEU A 42 -14.46 -16.22 4.35
CA LEU A 42 -14.85 -15.20 3.37
C LEU A 42 -14.18 -15.43 2.00
N GLU A 43 -12.95 -15.94 1.96
CA GLU A 43 -12.23 -16.25 0.72
C GLU A 43 -12.87 -17.41 -0.03
N ASP A 44 -13.24 -18.48 0.70
CA ASP A 44 -13.89 -19.68 0.14
C ASP A 44 -15.27 -19.35 -0.46
N GLU A 45 -16.01 -18.43 0.17
CA GLU A 45 -17.34 -18.00 -0.28
C GLU A 45 -17.33 -16.74 -1.17
N LEU A 46 -16.18 -16.18 -1.47
CA LEU A 46 -16.06 -14.90 -2.18
C LEU A 46 -16.79 -14.86 -3.54
N PRO A 47 -16.78 -15.91 -4.38
CA PRO A 47 -17.55 -15.90 -5.63
C PRO A 47 -19.05 -15.70 -5.39
N ASN A 48 -19.63 -16.44 -4.44
CA ASN A 48 -21.04 -16.39 -4.09
C ASN A 48 -21.42 -15.04 -3.44
N LEU A 49 -20.59 -14.55 -2.53
CA LEU A 49 -20.76 -13.23 -1.90
C LEU A 49 -20.71 -12.12 -2.96
N TRP A 50 -19.79 -12.21 -3.91
CA TRP A 50 -19.64 -11.19 -4.94
C TRP A 50 -20.82 -11.12 -5.88
N GLU A 51 -21.38 -12.27 -6.29
CA GLU A 51 -22.59 -12.31 -7.10
C GLU A 51 -23.77 -11.60 -6.41
N VAL A 52 -23.96 -11.88 -5.12
CA VAL A 52 -25.05 -11.28 -4.35
C VAL A 52 -24.85 -9.77 -4.15
N VAL A 53 -23.61 -9.31 -3.95
CA VAL A 53 -23.27 -7.88 -3.90
C VAL A 53 -23.62 -7.19 -5.22
N GLN A 54 -23.25 -7.79 -6.37
CA GLN A 54 -23.59 -7.27 -7.70
C GLN A 54 -25.09 -7.18 -7.92
N LYS A 55 -25.85 -8.23 -7.54
CA LYS A 55 -27.32 -8.25 -7.63
C LYS A 55 -27.95 -7.17 -6.75
N SER A 56 -27.41 -6.96 -5.55
CA SER A 56 -27.91 -5.92 -4.63
C SER A 56 -27.70 -4.51 -5.24
N TYR A 57 -26.55 -4.26 -5.85
CA TYR A 57 -26.28 -2.99 -6.55
C TYR A 57 -27.21 -2.80 -7.77
N GLN A 58 -27.35 -3.82 -8.63
CA GLN A 58 -28.24 -3.76 -9.81
C GLN A 58 -29.71 -3.46 -9.46
N ARG A 59 -30.17 -3.96 -8.30
CA ARG A 59 -31.53 -3.72 -7.77
C ARG A 59 -31.63 -2.39 -7.00
N LYS A 60 -30.57 -1.62 -6.88
CA LYS A 60 -30.50 -0.39 -6.09
C LYS A 60 -30.88 -0.61 -4.61
N ALA A 61 -30.54 -1.79 -4.07
CA ALA A 61 -30.73 -2.10 -2.66
C ALA A 61 -29.63 -1.41 -1.81
N TRP A 62 -29.66 -0.07 -1.80
CA TRP A 62 -28.58 0.79 -1.33
C TRP A 62 -28.10 0.50 0.08
N LYS A 63 -29.02 0.29 1.03
CA LYS A 63 -28.67 -0.07 2.42
C LYS A 63 -27.92 -1.39 2.51
N VAL A 64 -28.28 -2.36 1.66
CA VAL A 64 -27.62 -3.67 1.59
C VAL A 64 -26.22 -3.53 1.00
N VAL A 65 -26.04 -2.70 -0.02
CA VAL A 65 -24.73 -2.43 -0.61
C VAL A 65 -23.77 -1.83 0.42
N LEU A 66 -24.22 -0.85 1.23
CA LEU A 66 -23.44 -0.28 2.33
C LEU A 66 -23.10 -1.31 3.39
N ALA A 67 -24.04 -2.18 3.77
CA ALA A 67 -23.80 -3.23 4.74
C ALA A 67 -22.77 -4.27 4.25
N PHE A 68 -22.78 -4.63 2.97
CA PHE A 68 -21.73 -5.45 2.37
C PHE A 68 -20.38 -4.74 2.32
N GLN A 69 -20.34 -3.43 2.05
CA GLN A 69 -19.12 -2.64 2.10
C GLN A 69 -18.48 -2.73 3.49
N ASP A 70 -19.27 -2.52 4.54
CA ASP A 70 -18.80 -2.58 5.93
C ASP A 70 -18.28 -3.97 6.31
N ALA A 71 -18.97 -5.03 5.89
CA ALA A 71 -18.63 -6.41 6.22
C ALA A 71 -17.40 -6.92 5.44
N LEU A 72 -17.28 -6.58 4.16
CA LEU A 72 -16.28 -7.19 3.26
C LEU A 72 -15.01 -6.35 3.13
N ARG A 73 -15.05 -5.03 3.33
CA ARG A 73 -13.91 -4.15 3.13
C ARG A 73 -12.65 -4.60 3.87
N PRO A 74 -12.68 -4.91 5.20
CA PRO A 74 -11.47 -5.29 5.92
C PRO A 74 -10.82 -6.56 5.33
N PHE A 75 -11.63 -7.51 4.91
CA PHE A 75 -11.18 -8.73 4.24
C PHE A 75 -10.58 -8.43 2.86
N LEU A 76 -11.29 -7.69 2.00
CA LEU A 76 -10.84 -7.39 0.64
C LEU A 76 -9.52 -6.61 0.65
N ASP A 77 -9.37 -5.64 1.57
CA ASP A 77 -8.17 -4.82 1.69
C ASP A 77 -6.97 -5.64 2.21
N ARG A 78 -7.17 -6.46 3.24
CA ARG A 78 -6.08 -7.26 3.83
C ARG A 78 -5.63 -8.42 2.96
N ARG A 79 -6.56 -9.02 2.21
CA ARG A 79 -6.27 -10.10 1.25
C ARG A 79 -5.89 -9.58 -0.15
N GLY A 80 -5.97 -8.26 -0.38
CA GLY A 80 -5.52 -7.61 -1.60
C GLY A 80 -6.44 -7.78 -2.79
N TYR A 81 -7.73 -7.97 -2.57
CA TYR A 81 -8.74 -7.95 -3.63
C TYR A 81 -9.06 -6.51 -4.06
N TRP A 82 -8.05 -5.71 -4.34
CA TRP A 82 -8.18 -4.26 -4.53
C TRP A 82 -9.09 -3.85 -5.67
N SER A 83 -9.10 -4.61 -6.77
CA SER A 83 -10.06 -4.33 -7.87
C SER A 83 -11.51 -4.47 -7.41
N ARG A 84 -11.82 -5.52 -6.62
CA ARG A 84 -13.15 -5.70 -6.03
C ARG A 84 -13.44 -4.66 -4.97
N SER A 85 -12.47 -4.32 -4.15
CA SER A 85 -12.61 -3.29 -3.12
C SER A 85 -12.87 -1.91 -3.76
N LEU A 86 -12.15 -1.53 -4.82
CA LEU A 86 -12.41 -0.29 -5.56
C LEU A 86 -13.80 -0.26 -6.20
N MET A 87 -14.25 -1.38 -6.76
CA MET A 87 -15.58 -1.50 -7.35
C MET A 87 -16.68 -1.38 -6.29
N LEU A 88 -16.55 -2.11 -5.17
CA LEU A 88 -17.49 -2.06 -4.07
C LEU A 88 -17.55 -0.67 -3.43
N ASN A 89 -16.40 0.00 -3.26
CA ASN A 89 -16.32 1.40 -2.81
C ASN A 89 -17.06 2.34 -3.77
N GLY A 90 -16.91 2.15 -5.08
CA GLY A 90 -17.67 2.93 -6.08
C GLY A 90 -19.17 2.78 -5.91
N TRP A 91 -19.66 1.55 -5.81
CA TRP A 91 -21.08 1.24 -5.57
C TRP A 91 -21.58 1.77 -4.23
N ALA A 92 -20.76 1.69 -3.19
CA ALA A 92 -21.09 2.21 -1.86
C ALA A 92 -21.19 3.75 -1.85
N ILE A 93 -20.34 4.45 -2.58
CA ILE A 93 -20.45 5.91 -2.74
C ILE A 93 -21.76 6.29 -3.44
N GLU A 94 -22.11 5.61 -4.54
CA GLU A 94 -23.40 5.84 -5.21
C GLU A 94 -24.59 5.54 -4.32
N ALA A 95 -24.52 4.42 -3.55
CA ALA A 95 -25.56 4.04 -2.60
C ALA A 95 -25.72 5.10 -1.49
N ALA A 96 -24.63 5.58 -0.92
CA ALA A 96 -24.64 6.61 0.11
C ALA A 96 -25.20 7.93 -0.41
N GLN A 97 -24.84 8.33 -1.64
CA GLN A 97 -25.39 9.53 -2.30
C GLN A 97 -26.90 9.40 -2.51
N ALA A 98 -27.38 8.23 -2.99
CA ALA A 98 -28.81 8.00 -3.18
C ALA A 98 -29.62 8.01 -1.87
N LEU A 99 -28.97 7.71 -0.73
CA LEU A 99 -29.57 7.76 0.61
C LEU A 99 -29.38 9.10 1.32
N ALA A 100 -28.69 10.07 0.71
CA ALA A 100 -28.27 11.33 1.32
C ALA A 100 -27.45 11.13 2.62
N ASP A 101 -26.65 10.03 2.69
CA ASP A 101 -25.77 9.69 3.80
C ASP A 101 -24.36 10.27 3.55
N GLU A 102 -24.17 11.54 3.89
CA GLU A 102 -22.94 12.26 3.63
C GLU A 102 -21.72 11.65 4.34
N ILE A 103 -21.90 11.12 5.57
CA ILE A 103 -20.79 10.51 6.31
C ILE A 103 -20.30 9.25 5.62
N SER A 104 -21.21 8.42 5.10
CA SER A 104 -20.84 7.23 4.34
C SER A 104 -20.20 7.56 3.00
N VAL A 105 -20.60 8.65 2.33
CA VAL A 105 -19.92 9.14 1.12
C VAL A 105 -18.47 9.48 1.41
N VAL A 106 -18.20 10.23 2.48
CA VAL A 106 -16.83 10.62 2.85
C VAL A 106 -16.02 9.39 3.28
N ARG A 107 -16.61 8.50 4.08
CA ARG A 107 -15.97 7.26 4.56
C ARG A 107 -15.57 6.35 3.40
N CYS A 108 -16.47 6.03 2.48
CA CYS A 108 -16.17 5.19 1.32
C CYS A 108 -15.17 5.85 0.36
N THR A 109 -15.18 7.19 0.26
CA THR A 109 -14.18 7.94 -0.51
C THR A 109 -12.80 7.83 0.14
N HIS A 110 -12.72 7.87 1.49
CA HIS A 110 -11.48 7.67 2.23
C HIS A 110 -10.92 6.25 2.02
N ASP A 111 -11.79 5.23 2.11
CA ASP A 111 -11.43 3.84 1.86
C ASP A 111 -10.88 3.64 0.44
N ARG A 112 -11.48 4.28 -0.55
CA ARG A 112 -10.96 4.31 -1.93
C ARG A 112 -9.56 4.94 -2.01
N ALA A 113 -9.34 6.04 -1.28
CA ALA A 113 -8.04 6.70 -1.23
C ALA A 113 -6.96 5.80 -0.61
N ASP A 114 -7.31 5.01 0.41
CA ASP A 114 -6.40 4.04 1.05
C ASP A 114 -5.90 3.01 0.03
N ILE A 115 -6.77 2.48 -0.81
CA ILE A 115 -6.40 1.50 -1.84
C ILE A 115 -5.48 2.15 -2.89
N LEU A 116 -5.84 3.32 -3.39
CA LEU A 116 -5.01 4.05 -4.37
C LEU A 116 -3.62 4.38 -3.80
N HIS A 117 -3.56 4.77 -2.53
CA HIS A 117 -2.28 4.99 -1.84
C HIS A 117 -1.45 3.70 -1.77
N GLN A 118 -2.08 2.56 -1.47
CA GLN A 118 -1.40 1.27 -1.43
C GLN A 118 -0.89 0.84 -2.81
N GLN A 119 -1.61 1.16 -3.87
CA GLN A 119 -1.18 0.93 -5.25
C GLN A 119 -0.08 1.91 -5.73
N GLY A 120 0.27 2.91 -4.91
CA GLY A 120 1.28 3.91 -5.27
C GLY A 120 0.74 5.08 -6.10
N LEU A 121 -0.57 5.17 -6.31
CA LEU A 121 -1.25 6.26 -7.02
C LEU A 121 -1.41 7.49 -6.10
N TYR A 122 -0.27 8.00 -5.62
CA TYR A 122 -0.22 8.99 -4.55
C TYR A 122 -0.91 10.31 -4.87
N HIS A 123 -0.87 10.77 -6.13
CA HIS A 123 -1.53 12.03 -6.52
C HIS A 123 -3.06 11.93 -6.44
N GLU A 124 -3.61 10.78 -6.84
CA GLU A 124 -5.06 10.56 -6.75
C GLU A 124 -5.49 10.36 -5.30
N ALA A 125 -4.74 9.57 -4.54
CA ALA A 125 -4.98 9.36 -3.12
C ALA A 125 -4.96 10.70 -2.35
N GLU A 126 -3.96 11.56 -2.58
CA GLU A 126 -3.86 12.88 -1.95
C GLU A 126 -5.11 13.73 -2.19
N ARG A 127 -5.58 13.82 -3.44
CA ARG A 127 -6.79 14.57 -3.78
C ARG A 127 -8.02 14.07 -3.04
N LEU A 128 -8.17 12.75 -2.93
CA LEU A 128 -9.29 12.16 -2.20
C LEU A 128 -9.17 12.39 -0.69
N TYR A 129 -8.00 12.20 -0.09
CA TYR A 129 -7.79 12.50 1.33
C TYR A 129 -8.06 13.96 1.67
N GLN A 130 -7.66 14.89 0.80
CA GLN A 130 -7.96 16.32 0.98
C GLN A 130 -9.46 16.60 0.98
N ARG A 131 -10.21 15.96 0.07
CA ARG A 131 -11.68 16.06 0.05
C ARG A 131 -12.30 15.43 1.29
N CYS A 132 -11.79 14.29 1.74
CA CYS A 132 -12.26 13.62 2.96
C CYS A 132 -11.97 14.47 4.20
N GLU A 133 -10.80 15.10 4.31
CA GLU A 133 -10.46 16.02 5.40
C GLU A 133 -11.46 17.16 5.49
N ALA A 134 -11.79 17.80 4.36
CA ALA A 134 -12.77 18.86 4.30
C ALA A 134 -14.18 18.36 4.65
N GLY A 135 -14.61 17.22 4.06
CA GLY A 135 -15.93 16.63 4.33
C GLY A 135 -16.14 16.25 5.79
N TYR A 136 -15.15 15.59 6.40
CA TYR A 136 -15.23 15.25 7.83
C TYR A 136 -15.27 16.49 8.72
N ARG A 137 -14.55 17.57 8.37
CA ARG A 137 -14.64 18.84 9.11
C ARG A 137 -16.01 19.46 9.04
N THR A 138 -16.64 19.48 7.86
CA THR A 138 -18.01 19.98 7.68
C THR A 138 -19.02 19.19 8.51
N LEU A 139 -18.80 17.86 8.66
CA LEU A 139 -19.64 16.97 9.45
C LEU A 139 -19.32 17.01 10.96
N GLY A 140 -18.34 17.81 11.41
CA GLY A 140 -17.93 17.86 12.81
C GLY A 140 -17.03 16.70 13.27
N GLU A 141 -16.67 15.77 12.37
CA GLU A 141 -15.88 14.57 12.62
C GLU A 141 -14.37 14.88 12.66
N ARG A 142 -13.92 15.64 13.68
CA ARG A 142 -12.54 16.17 13.77
C ARG A 142 -11.48 15.06 13.79
N ALA A 143 -11.72 13.93 14.50
CA ALA A 143 -10.80 12.81 14.56
C ALA A 143 -10.59 12.16 13.19
N MET A 144 -11.67 12.00 12.41
CA MET A 144 -11.60 11.45 11.05
C MET A 144 -10.96 12.42 10.07
N ALA A 145 -11.12 13.74 10.29
CA ALA A 145 -10.40 14.75 9.53
C ALA A 145 -8.89 14.69 9.78
N MET A 146 -8.46 14.52 11.05
CA MET A 146 -7.04 14.30 11.40
C MET A 146 -6.49 13.02 10.76
N LYS A 147 -7.26 11.92 10.77
CA LYS A 147 -6.88 10.67 10.09
C LYS A 147 -6.67 10.91 8.59
N SER A 148 -7.57 11.63 7.94
CA SER A 148 -7.46 11.94 6.51
C SER A 148 -6.22 12.80 6.21
N ARG A 149 -5.90 13.77 7.07
CA ARG A 149 -4.69 14.60 6.96
C ARG A 149 -3.42 13.77 7.17
N HIS A 150 -3.42 12.86 8.14
CA HIS A 150 -2.31 11.92 8.35
C HIS A 150 -2.07 11.08 7.08
N MET A 151 -3.10 10.46 6.52
CA MET A 151 -2.98 9.66 5.29
C MET A 151 -2.55 10.52 4.09
N ARG A 152 -3.03 11.77 4.00
CA ARG A 152 -2.55 12.75 3.02
C ARG A 152 -1.05 13.01 3.17
N SER A 153 -0.53 13.12 4.41
CA SER A 153 0.91 13.33 4.65
C SER A 153 1.77 12.18 4.12
N LEU A 154 1.28 10.93 4.23
CA LEU A 154 1.93 9.75 3.65
C LEU A 154 1.91 9.79 2.11
N ALA A 155 0.79 10.18 1.50
CA ALA A 155 0.68 10.31 0.04
C ALA A 155 1.61 11.41 -0.50
N VAL A 156 1.65 12.57 0.15
CA VAL A 156 2.55 13.69 -0.17
C VAL A 156 4.03 13.29 -0.02
N ARG A 157 4.35 12.56 1.05
CA ARG A 157 5.69 11.96 1.22
C ARG A 157 6.03 10.98 0.09
N GLY A 158 5.06 10.15 -0.34
CA GLY A 158 5.23 9.21 -1.45
C GLY A 158 5.60 9.91 -2.76
N GLN A 159 5.14 11.15 -2.97
CA GLN A 159 5.49 12.01 -4.09
C GLN A 159 6.86 12.71 -3.94
N GLY A 160 7.53 12.59 -2.78
CA GLY A 160 8.81 13.26 -2.51
C GLY A 160 8.66 14.69 -1.97
N ARG A 161 7.46 15.18 -1.69
CA ARG A 161 7.18 16.53 -1.15
C ARG A 161 7.37 16.54 0.38
N PHE A 162 8.61 16.35 0.83
CA PHE A 162 8.93 16.09 2.25
C PHE A 162 8.63 17.27 3.19
N ILE A 163 8.81 18.51 2.73
CA ILE A 163 8.52 19.71 3.54
C ILE A 163 7.03 19.79 3.83
N GLU A 164 6.19 19.63 2.83
CA GLU A 164 4.75 19.67 2.99
C GLU A 164 4.23 18.49 3.82
N ALA A 165 4.77 17.28 3.63
CA ALA A 165 4.44 16.14 4.48
C ALA A 165 4.73 16.42 5.96
N LYS A 166 5.86 17.08 6.27
CA LYS A 166 6.21 17.49 7.63
C LYS A 166 5.20 18.51 8.19
N GLN A 167 4.83 19.52 7.41
CA GLN A 167 3.84 20.54 7.81
C GLN A 167 2.46 19.92 8.13
N LEU A 168 2.03 18.94 7.33
CA LEU A 168 0.79 18.19 7.59
C LEU A 168 0.86 17.41 8.91
N CYS A 169 2.00 16.75 9.21
CA CYS A 169 2.22 16.07 10.49
C CYS A 169 2.17 17.03 11.68
N GLU A 170 2.89 18.17 11.59
CA GLU A 170 2.92 19.17 12.64
C GLU A 170 1.53 19.77 12.90
N SER A 171 0.74 19.98 11.84
CA SER A 171 -0.66 20.40 11.96
C SER A 171 -1.53 19.35 12.63
N THR A 172 -1.32 18.05 12.33
CA THR A 172 -2.05 16.94 12.99
C THR A 172 -1.69 16.85 14.46
N ILE A 173 -0.41 17.03 14.83
CA ILE A 173 0.06 17.01 16.22
C ILE A 173 -0.57 18.13 17.02
N ARG A 174 -0.56 19.37 16.49
CA ARG A 174 -1.21 20.52 17.17
C ARG A 174 -2.68 20.27 17.41
N GLU A 175 -3.43 19.83 16.41
CA GLU A 175 -4.87 19.58 16.56
C GLU A 175 -5.16 18.41 17.52
N ALA A 176 -4.32 17.37 17.57
CA ALA A 176 -4.46 16.28 18.54
C ALA A 176 -4.30 16.77 19.98
N HIS A 177 -3.31 17.61 20.24
CA HIS A 177 -3.12 18.25 21.57
C HIS A 177 -4.28 19.18 21.96
N GLU A 178 -4.75 20.01 21.03
CA GLU A 178 -5.91 20.91 21.25
C GLU A 178 -7.17 20.13 21.62
N LEU A 179 -7.31 18.89 21.11
CA LEU A 179 -8.46 18.03 21.37
C LEU A 179 -8.27 17.08 22.55
N GLY A 180 -7.09 17.06 23.18
CA GLY A 180 -6.74 16.08 24.23
C GLY A 180 -6.74 14.63 23.72
N GLN A 181 -6.46 14.43 22.44
CA GLN A 181 -6.50 13.11 21.79
C GLN A 181 -5.08 12.60 21.51
N ASP A 182 -4.26 12.50 22.55
CA ASP A 182 -2.84 12.12 22.43
C ASP A 182 -2.60 10.72 21.85
N GLN A 183 -3.59 9.83 21.91
CA GLN A 183 -3.52 8.51 21.24
C GLN A 183 -3.33 8.63 19.72
N TRP A 184 -3.76 9.73 19.09
CA TRP A 184 -3.56 9.97 17.65
C TRP A 184 -2.12 10.37 17.29
N LEU A 185 -1.28 10.74 18.27
CA LEU A 185 0.10 11.18 18.01
C LEU A 185 1.00 10.08 17.45
N ALA A 186 0.69 8.80 17.71
CA ALA A 186 1.44 7.68 17.16
C ALA A 186 1.61 7.76 15.63
N HIS A 187 0.55 8.12 14.95
CA HIS A 187 0.50 8.16 13.50
C HIS A 187 1.39 9.25 12.87
N PRO A 188 1.31 10.55 13.26
CA PRO A 188 2.19 11.57 12.73
C PRO A 188 3.65 11.36 13.16
N PHE A 189 3.94 10.83 14.36
CA PHE A 189 5.30 10.46 14.77
C PHE A 189 5.91 9.40 13.85
N TYR A 190 5.13 8.40 13.45
CA TYR A 190 5.58 7.43 12.46
C TYR A 190 5.96 8.09 11.12
N VAL A 191 5.18 9.08 10.64
CA VAL A 191 5.53 9.79 9.40
C VAL A 191 6.79 10.63 9.58
N LEU A 192 6.96 11.30 10.73
CA LEU A 192 8.19 12.03 11.04
C LEU A 192 9.41 11.10 11.06
N ALA A 193 9.26 9.88 11.60
CA ALA A 193 10.30 8.86 11.54
C ALA A 193 10.66 8.47 10.09
N LEU A 194 9.65 8.26 9.25
CA LEU A 194 9.85 7.99 7.82
C LEU A 194 10.58 9.14 7.12
N LEU A 195 10.25 10.40 7.43
CA LEU A 195 10.89 11.58 6.87
C LEU A 195 12.35 11.72 7.35
N ALA A 196 12.63 11.42 8.62
CA ALA A 196 13.99 11.41 9.17
C ALA A 196 14.85 10.32 8.49
N ARG A 197 14.31 9.10 8.35
CA ARG A 197 14.99 8.01 7.62
C ARG A 197 15.28 8.40 6.18
N ASP A 198 14.33 9.00 5.47
CA ASP A 198 14.49 9.39 4.07
C ASP A 198 15.58 10.46 3.87
N ARG A 199 15.92 11.21 4.92
CA ARG A 199 17.05 12.15 4.98
C ARG A 199 18.36 11.52 5.46
N GLY A 200 18.32 10.22 5.89
CA GLY A 200 19.47 9.52 6.46
C GLY A 200 19.74 9.81 7.93
N ASN A 201 18.85 10.53 8.63
CA ASN A 201 18.97 10.79 10.06
C ASN A 201 18.34 9.64 10.85
N PHE A 202 19.08 8.54 10.98
CA PHE A 202 18.59 7.32 11.61
C PHE A 202 18.37 7.46 13.13
N GLN A 203 19.12 8.32 13.80
CA GLN A 203 18.93 8.60 15.22
C GLN A 203 17.58 9.26 15.48
N GLU A 204 17.28 10.34 14.77
CA GLU A 204 15.99 11.03 14.84
C GLU A 204 14.83 10.08 14.45
N ALA A 205 15.05 9.24 13.43
CA ALA A 205 14.04 8.26 13.00
C ALA A 205 13.68 7.27 14.12
N VAL A 206 14.68 6.74 14.84
CA VAL A 206 14.45 5.83 15.98
C VAL A 206 13.76 6.55 17.15
N GLN A 207 14.11 7.82 17.43
CA GLN A 207 13.45 8.59 18.47
C GLN A 207 11.95 8.74 18.19
N TRP A 208 11.58 9.18 16.97
CA TRP A 208 10.18 9.33 16.57
C TRP A 208 9.40 8.02 16.63
N ILE A 209 10.03 6.90 16.25
CA ILE A 209 9.35 5.60 16.29
C ILE A 209 9.13 5.12 17.74
N ARG A 210 10.06 5.39 18.65
CA ARG A 210 9.88 5.09 20.07
C ARG A 210 8.73 5.91 20.68
N GLU A 211 8.63 7.18 20.33
CA GLU A 211 7.49 8.02 20.71
C GLU A 211 6.16 7.46 20.17
N SER A 212 6.16 6.98 18.92
CA SER A 212 4.99 6.31 18.34
C SER A 212 4.63 5.03 19.12
N LEU A 213 5.60 4.18 19.44
CA LEU A 213 5.39 2.93 20.19
C LEU A 213 4.82 3.18 21.57
N VAL A 214 5.34 4.17 22.32
CA VAL A 214 4.81 4.55 23.64
C VAL A 214 3.33 4.89 23.59
N ARG A 215 2.87 5.57 22.52
CA ARG A 215 1.45 5.94 22.36
C ARG A 215 0.56 4.76 21.92
N LEU A 216 1.17 3.67 21.44
CA LEU A 216 0.44 2.48 20.96
C LEU A 216 0.29 1.39 22.03
N THR A 217 1.01 1.48 23.15
CA THR A 217 1.13 0.40 24.15
C THR A 217 -0.24 -0.12 24.62
N ASP A 218 -1.23 0.77 24.78
CA ASP A 218 -2.54 0.43 25.32
C ASP A 218 -3.69 0.52 24.30
N THR A 219 -3.37 0.77 23.02
CA THR A 219 -4.42 1.00 22.00
C THR A 219 -4.94 -0.27 21.33
N GLY A 220 -4.22 -1.38 21.46
CA GLY A 220 -4.55 -2.62 20.73
C GLY A 220 -4.33 -2.56 19.21
N GLU A 221 -3.69 -1.51 18.69
CA GLU A 221 -3.43 -1.32 17.26
C GLU A 221 -2.28 -2.20 16.74
N VAL A 222 -2.48 -3.53 16.73
CA VAL A 222 -1.46 -4.51 16.33
C VAL A 222 -0.89 -4.22 14.93
N ALA A 223 -1.70 -3.71 14.02
CA ALA A 223 -1.24 -3.34 12.67
C ALA A 223 -0.20 -2.22 12.69
N MET A 224 -0.40 -1.20 13.52
CA MET A 224 0.53 -0.09 13.66
C MET A 224 1.79 -0.51 14.43
N LEU A 225 1.66 -1.35 15.46
CA LEU A 225 2.80 -1.96 16.15
C LEU A 225 3.67 -2.76 15.18
N ALA A 226 3.07 -3.63 14.36
CA ALA A 226 3.80 -4.39 13.33
C ALA A 226 4.53 -3.47 12.35
N GLN A 227 3.94 -2.31 12.04
CA GLN A 227 4.53 -1.31 11.16
C GLN A 227 5.74 -0.60 11.81
N CYS A 228 5.67 -0.31 13.11
CA CYS A 228 6.77 0.27 13.86
C CYS A 228 7.96 -0.70 13.98
N HIS A 229 7.71 -1.98 14.30
CA HIS A 229 8.75 -3.02 14.32
C HIS A 229 9.40 -3.22 12.94
N HIS A 230 8.61 -3.24 11.87
CA HIS A 230 9.15 -3.29 10.52
C HIS A 230 10.08 -2.11 10.23
N PHE A 231 9.69 -0.90 10.64
CA PHE A 231 10.48 0.31 10.47
C PHE A 231 11.79 0.26 11.26
N LEU A 232 11.75 -0.19 12.53
CA LEU A 232 12.95 -0.37 13.34
C LEU A 232 13.92 -1.36 12.69
N GLY A 233 13.40 -2.50 12.21
CA GLY A 233 14.20 -3.48 11.49
C GLY A 233 14.81 -2.92 10.20
N GLU A 234 14.06 -2.10 9.43
CA GLU A 234 14.61 -1.42 8.25
C GLU A 234 15.72 -0.43 8.62
N VAL A 235 15.53 0.36 9.67
CA VAL A 235 16.55 1.33 10.14
C VAL A 235 17.79 0.63 10.67
N ALA A 236 17.62 -0.45 11.47
CA ALA A 236 18.74 -1.26 11.96
C ALA A 236 19.54 -1.87 10.79
N TYR A 237 18.84 -2.42 9.77
CA TYR A 237 19.47 -2.91 8.55
C TYR A 237 20.31 -1.82 7.85
N LEU A 238 19.77 -0.61 7.70
CA LEU A 238 20.47 0.52 7.07
C LEU A 238 21.66 1.01 7.88
N ARG A 239 21.68 0.81 9.20
CA ARG A 239 22.83 1.09 10.09
C ARG A 239 23.87 -0.02 10.09
N GLY A 240 23.53 -1.20 9.54
CA GLY A 240 24.39 -2.38 9.52
C GLY A 240 24.25 -3.26 10.76
N ASP A 241 23.30 -3.00 11.66
CA ASP A 241 23.00 -3.83 12.82
C ASP A 241 22.05 -4.97 12.41
N LEU A 242 22.65 -6.03 11.85
CA LEU A 242 21.88 -7.14 11.27
C LEU A 242 21.15 -7.96 12.33
N THR A 243 21.65 -8.02 13.57
CA THR A 243 21.02 -8.75 14.67
C THR A 243 19.73 -8.06 15.11
N GLU A 244 19.79 -6.75 15.42
CA GLU A 244 18.62 -5.95 15.74
C GLU A 244 17.61 -5.96 14.59
N ALA A 245 18.09 -5.82 13.34
CA ALA A 245 17.25 -5.84 12.16
C ALA A 245 16.44 -7.15 12.06
N ARG A 246 17.08 -8.30 12.28
CA ARG A 246 16.41 -9.60 12.26
C ARG A 246 15.33 -9.71 13.33
N ALA A 247 15.66 -9.39 14.58
CA ALA A 247 14.73 -9.50 15.70
C ALA A 247 13.46 -8.66 15.49
N GLU A 248 13.64 -7.42 15.04
CA GLU A 248 12.55 -6.49 14.77
C GLU A 248 11.69 -6.93 13.57
N LEU A 249 12.32 -7.41 12.50
CA LEU A 249 11.60 -7.91 11.32
C LEU A 249 10.84 -9.21 11.61
N GLU A 250 11.39 -10.13 12.39
CA GLU A 250 10.68 -11.35 12.78
C GLU A 250 9.48 -11.04 13.69
N THR A 251 9.60 -10.05 14.57
CA THR A 251 8.48 -9.57 15.37
C THR A 251 7.38 -8.98 14.48
N SER A 252 7.74 -8.12 13.53
CA SER A 252 6.80 -7.57 12.55
C SER A 252 6.14 -8.66 11.70
N LEU A 253 6.90 -9.69 11.27
CA LEU A 253 6.38 -10.80 10.48
C LEU A 253 5.32 -11.59 11.24
N ARG A 254 5.62 -11.96 12.50
CA ARG A 254 4.66 -12.68 13.38
C ARG A 254 3.37 -11.90 13.56
N MET A 255 3.47 -10.59 13.89
CA MET A 255 2.30 -9.72 14.03
C MET A 255 1.52 -9.60 12.72
N GLY A 256 2.21 -9.43 11.58
CA GLY A 256 1.58 -9.36 10.26
C GLY A 256 0.82 -10.62 9.90
N GLN A 257 1.37 -11.80 10.22
CA GLN A 257 0.70 -13.09 10.05
C GLN A 257 -0.51 -13.24 10.96
N GLN A 258 -0.38 -12.86 12.22
CA GLN A 258 -1.47 -12.92 13.21
C GLN A 258 -2.69 -12.12 12.78
N ILE A 259 -2.51 -10.93 12.21
CA ILE A 259 -3.61 -10.08 11.74
C ILE A 259 -4.00 -10.34 10.27
N GLY A 260 -3.39 -11.33 9.61
CA GLY A 260 -3.66 -11.66 8.21
C GLY A 260 -3.24 -10.57 7.20
N SER A 261 -2.32 -9.67 7.57
CA SER A 261 -1.85 -8.59 6.70
C SER A 261 -0.82 -9.08 5.69
N LEU A 262 -1.29 -9.57 4.53
CA LEU A 262 -0.42 -10.08 3.45
C LEU A 262 0.61 -9.04 3.01
N ARG A 263 0.23 -7.77 2.92
CA ARG A 263 1.16 -6.69 2.56
C ARG A 263 2.32 -6.58 3.56
N ARG A 264 2.03 -6.62 4.89
CA ARG A 264 3.08 -6.60 5.91
C ARG A 264 3.99 -7.82 5.79
N VAL A 265 3.41 -8.98 5.57
CA VAL A 265 4.17 -10.23 5.35
C VAL A 265 5.12 -10.09 4.17
N ALA A 266 4.65 -9.61 3.00
CA ALA A 266 5.47 -9.44 1.80
C ALA A 266 6.63 -8.45 2.03
N THR A 267 6.33 -7.25 2.56
CA THR A 267 7.36 -6.22 2.79
C THR A 267 8.42 -6.67 3.78
N THR A 268 8.01 -7.43 4.81
CA THR A 268 8.94 -7.93 5.84
C THR A 268 9.76 -9.10 5.31
N LYS A 269 9.16 -10.02 4.54
CA LYS A 269 9.91 -11.12 3.88
C LYS A 269 10.97 -10.57 2.92
N ARG A 270 10.70 -9.48 2.18
CA ARG A 270 11.70 -8.84 1.33
C ARG A 270 12.91 -8.38 2.16
N LEU A 271 12.71 -7.68 3.28
CA LEU A 271 13.83 -7.21 4.11
C LEU A 271 14.58 -8.38 4.78
N LEU A 272 13.89 -9.44 5.20
CA LEU A 272 14.55 -10.67 5.68
C LEU A 272 15.36 -11.35 4.55
N GLY A 273 14.90 -11.26 3.31
CA GLY A 273 15.68 -11.67 2.14
C GLY A 273 16.91 -10.80 1.91
N ASP A 274 16.79 -9.47 2.10
CA ASP A 274 17.94 -8.55 2.03
C ASP A 274 18.98 -8.87 3.11
N LEU A 275 18.56 -9.23 4.34
CA LEU A 275 19.45 -9.71 5.40
C LEU A 275 20.16 -11.00 4.97
N ALA A 276 19.43 -12.01 4.51
CA ALA A 276 20.00 -13.28 4.08
C ALA A 276 21.01 -13.08 2.93
N ARG A 277 20.71 -12.17 1.98
CA ARG A 277 21.65 -11.84 0.89
C ARG A 277 22.93 -11.20 1.44
N ASN A 278 22.86 -10.32 2.43
CA ASN A 278 24.05 -9.70 3.04
C ASN A 278 24.89 -10.71 3.84
N GLU A 279 24.27 -11.73 4.39
CA GLU A 279 24.94 -12.84 5.08
C GLU A 279 25.54 -13.88 4.10
N GLY A 280 25.30 -13.72 2.79
CA GLY A 280 25.75 -14.66 1.75
C GLY A 280 24.84 -15.88 1.55
N ASN A 281 23.72 -15.97 2.28
CA ASN A 281 22.74 -17.03 2.09
C ASN A 281 21.79 -16.69 0.93
N TYR A 282 22.30 -16.89 -0.30
CA TYR A 282 21.60 -16.48 -1.52
C TYR A 282 20.37 -17.33 -1.83
N GLU A 283 20.38 -18.61 -1.41
CA GLU A 283 19.24 -19.49 -1.57
C GLU A 283 18.05 -19.02 -0.73
N LEU A 284 18.26 -18.78 0.57
CA LEU A 284 17.22 -18.27 1.46
C LEU A 284 16.74 -16.89 1.00
N ALA A 285 17.65 -16.01 0.52
CA ALA A 285 17.28 -14.72 -0.03
C ALA A 285 16.33 -14.87 -1.21
N GLY A 286 16.64 -15.77 -2.15
CA GLY A 286 15.81 -16.09 -3.31
C GLY A 286 14.41 -16.55 -2.90
N GLN A 287 14.34 -17.55 -2.01
CA GLN A 287 13.06 -18.07 -1.49
C GLN A 287 12.19 -16.95 -0.86
N ARG A 288 12.78 -16.09 -0.01
CA ARG A 288 12.06 -14.99 0.64
C ARG A 288 11.53 -13.96 -0.37
N TYR A 289 12.30 -13.66 -1.41
CA TYR A 289 11.86 -12.75 -2.47
C TYR A 289 10.75 -13.36 -3.32
N ASP A 290 10.79 -14.67 -3.63
CA ASP A 290 9.77 -15.36 -4.41
C ASP A 290 8.44 -15.40 -3.65
N GLU A 291 8.47 -15.79 -2.37
CA GLU A 291 7.29 -15.76 -1.49
C GLU A 291 6.69 -14.34 -1.38
N ALA A 292 7.54 -13.33 -1.27
CA ALA A 292 7.09 -11.94 -1.20
C ALA A 292 6.53 -11.45 -2.54
N LEU A 293 7.12 -11.87 -3.67
CA LEU A 293 6.69 -11.47 -5.01
C LEU A 293 5.34 -12.08 -5.38
N GLU A 294 5.10 -13.35 -5.01
CA GLU A 294 3.79 -13.98 -5.16
C GLU A 294 2.70 -13.17 -4.43
N ILE A 295 2.96 -12.82 -3.17
CA ILE A 295 2.03 -12.02 -2.37
C ILE A 295 1.83 -10.65 -3.00
N ALA A 296 2.90 -9.92 -3.35
CA ALA A 296 2.82 -8.61 -3.95
C ALA A 296 2.06 -8.61 -5.29
N GLY A 297 2.23 -9.68 -6.09
CA GLY A 297 1.49 -9.90 -7.33
C GLY A 297 -0.01 -10.08 -7.09
N ARG A 298 -0.39 -10.93 -6.11
CA ARG A 298 -1.81 -11.08 -5.71
C ARG A 298 -2.43 -9.77 -5.25
N LEU A 299 -1.67 -8.97 -4.51
CA LEU A 299 -2.11 -7.66 -4.01
C LEU A 299 -2.16 -6.59 -5.11
N GLY A 300 -1.50 -6.78 -6.27
CA GLY A 300 -1.27 -5.70 -7.22
C GLY A 300 -0.44 -4.55 -6.61
N ASP A 301 0.38 -4.83 -5.57
CA ASP A 301 1.23 -3.83 -4.88
C ASP A 301 2.42 -3.45 -5.78
N GLN A 302 2.17 -2.57 -6.74
CA GLN A 302 3.17 -2.11 -7.69
C GLN A 302 4.44 -1.53 -7.02
N PRO A 303 4.33 -0.69 -5.97
CA PRO A 303 5.50 -0.21 -5.25
C PRO A 303 6.37 -1.33 -4.66
N GLU A 304 5.76 -2.36 -4.07
CA GLU A 304 6.49 -3.48 -3.48
C GLU A 304 7.03 -4.43 -4.56
N THR A 305 6.27 -4.68 -5.62
CA THR A 305 6.74 -5.44 -6.79
C THR A 305 8.00 -4.83 -7.37
N GLY A 306 8.02 -3.50 -7.54
CA GLY A 306 9.23 -2.80 -8.00
C GLY A 306 10.42 -2.96 -7.05
N ARG A 307 10.20 -2.91 -5.71
CA ARG A 307 11.28 -3.15 -4.72
C ARG A 307 11.82 -4.58 -4.79
N LEU A 308 10.93 -5.55 -4.94
CA LEU A 308 11.28 -6.97 -5.05
C LEU A 308 12.06 -7.26 -6.34
N PHE A 309 11.69 -6.66 -7.45
CA PHE A 309 12.46 -6.74 -8.69
C PHE A 309 13.87 -6.16 -8.54
N ILE A 310 14.04 -5.04 -7.82
CA ILE A 310 15.37 -4.50 -7.50
C ILE A 310 16.15 -5.50 -6.63
N ALA A 311 15.57 -5.95 -5.51
CA ALA A 311 16.23 -6.84 -4.56
C ALA A 311 16.67 -8.15 -5.23
N ARG A 312 15.82 -8.73 -6.07
CA ARG A 312 16.11 -9.93 -6.84
C ARG A 312 17.14 -9.66 -7.96
N GLY A 313 17.08 -8.51 -8.60
CA GLY A 313 18.08 -8.07 -9.57
C GLY A 313 19.47 -7.93 -8.94
N GLU A 314 19.56 -7.36 -7.74
CA GLU A 314 20.81 -7.28 -6.97
C GLU A 314 21.32 -8.67 -6.54
N LEU A 315 20.42 -9.61 -6.22
CA LEU A 315 20.77 -11.00 -5.96
C LEU A 315 21.37 -11.64 -7.23
N MET A 316 20.78 -11.44 -8.41
CA MET A 316 21.30 -11.94 -9.68
C MET A 316 22.68 -11.36 -10.01
N ILE A 317 22.96 -10.10 -9.66
CA ILE A 317 24.29 -9.51 -9.78
C ILE A 317 25.30 -10.28 -8.91
N LYS A 318 24.94 -10.58 -7.65
CA LYS A 318 25.80 -11.36 -6.73
C LYS A 318 26.07 -12.78 -7.25
N LEU A 319 25.08 -13.39 -7.90
CA LEU A 319 25.17 -14.71 -8.52
C LEU A 319 25.85 -14.69 -9.91
N LYS A 320 26.37 -13.54 -10.35
CA LYS A 320 27.01 -13.36 -11.66
C LYS A 320 26.10 -13.70 -12.84
N GLN A 321 24.82 -13.39 -12.74
CA GLN A 321 23.79 -13.61 -13.76
C GLN A 321 23.27 -12.28 -14.34
N PRO A 322 24.08 -11.52 -15.10
CA PRO A 322 23.76 -10.17 -15.49
C PRO A 322 22.53 -10.04 -16.41
N HIS A 323 22.24 -11.04 -17.25
CA HIS A 323 21.06 -11.00 -18.12
C HIS A 323 19.76 -11.02 -17.32
N TYR A 324 19.65 -11.88 -16.30
CA TYR A 324 18.50 -11.92 -15.41
C TYR A 324 18.40 -10.64 -14.55
N ALA A 325 19.55 -10.11 -14.12
CA ALA A 325 19.58 -8.84 -13.39
C ALA A 325 19.03 -7.69 -14.24
N ILE A 326 19.43 -7.58 -15.50
CA ILE A 326 18.92 -6.56 -16.44
C ILE A 326 17.43 -6.69 -16.62
N LEU A 327 16.91 -7.91 -16.83
CA LEU A 327 15.48 -8.17 -16.99
C LEU A 327 14.68 -7.67 -15.78
N LEU A 328 15.09 -8.05 -14.57
CA LEU A 328 14.42 -7.70 -13.31
C LEU A 328 14.48 -6.19 -13.03
N LEU A 329 15.65 -5.56 -13.19
CA LEU A 329 15.82 -4.13 -12.97
C LEU A 329 15.07 -3.29 -14.02
N SER A 330 14.99 -3.77 -15.26
CA SER A 330 14.18 -3.12 -16.31
C SER A 330 12.68 -3.23 -15.99
N GLY A 331 12.24 -4.38 -15.47
CA GLY A 331 10.89 -4.56 -14.95
C GLY A 331 10.57 -3.59 -13.81
N ALA A 332 11.47 -3.46 -12.83
CA ALA A 332 11.33 -2.49 -11.74
C ALA A 332 11.19 -1.04 -12.26
N LEU A 333 12.03 -0.65 -13.22
CA LEU A 333 12.00 0.68 -13.82
C LEU A 333 10.68 0.94 -14.56
N ALA A 334 10.17 -0.06 -15.30
CA ALA A 334 8.89 0.02 -16.00
C ALA A 334 7.73 0.19 -15.01
N THR A 335 7.69 -0.64 -13.95
CA THR A 335 6.70 -0.56 -12.87
C THR A 335 6.67 0.83 -12.23
N TYR A 336 7.83 1.36 -11.85
CA TYR A 336 7.89 2.69 -11.23
C TYR A 336 7.56 3.83 -12.19
N LYS A 337 7.83 3.67 -13.50
CA LYS A 337 7.40 4.62 -14.52
C LYS A 337 5.88 4.67 -14.63
N GLU A 338 5.22 3.51 -14.63
CA GLU A 338 3.77 3.38 -14.74
C GLU A 338 3.05 4.10 -13.59
N ILE A 339 3.52 3.91 -12.34
CA ILE A 339 2.91 4.55 -11.16
C ILE A 339 3.46 5.95 -10.86
N GLY A 340 4.35 6.51 -11.69
CA GLY A 340 4.93 7.84 -11.47
C GLY A 340 5.87 7.95 -10.26
N HIS A 341 6.41 6.83 -9.73
CA HIS A 341 7.23 6.80 -8.51
C HIS A 341 8.70 7.08 -8.80
N ALA A 342 9.06 8.37 -8.90
CA ALA A 342 10.38 8.85 -9.32
C ALA A 342 11.56 8.32 -8.48
N LYS A 343 11.40 8.24 -7.12
CA LYS A 343 12.45 7.72 -6.22
C LYS A 343 12.72 6.23 -6.46
N GLY A 344 11.68 5.44 -6.71
CA GLY A 344 11.81 4.02 -7.05
C GLY A 344 12.47 3.82 -8.41
N ALA A 345 12.06 4.60 -9.41
CA ALA A 345 12.68 4.58 -10.73
C ALA A 345 14.19 4.90 -10.68
N ALA A 346 14.60 5.89 -9.89
CA ALA A 346 16.01 6.22 -9.70
C ALA A 346 16.79 5.07 -9.03
N LYS A 347 16.19 4.40 -8.04
CA LYS A 347 16.79 3.22 -7.39
C LYS A 347 16.98 2.04 -8.36
N ALA A 348 16.02 1.78 -9.24
CA ALA A 348 16.13 0.73 -10.26
C ALA A 348 17.13 1.08 -11.37
N ALA A 349 17.14 2.35 -11.77
CA ALA A 349 17.99 2.82 -12.86
C ALA A 349 19.49 2.74 -12.55
N LEU A 350 19.92 2.98 -11.31
CA LEU A 350 21.32 3.04 -10.96
C LEU A 350 22.06 1.69 -11.17
N PRO A 351 21.63 0.55 -10.59
CA PRO A 351 22.28 -0.73 -10.85
C PRO A 351 22.15 -1.18 -12.32
N LEU A 352 21.02 -0.88 -12.96
CA LEU A 352 20.80 -1.18 -14.37
C LEU A 352 21.79 -0.44 -15.29
N LEU A 353 22.02 0.85 -15.01
CA LEU A 353 22.99 1.68 -15.71
C LEU A 353 24.41 1.12 -15.55
N CYS A 354 24.80 0.75 -14.33
CA CYS A 354 26.11 0.13 -14.07
C CYS A 354 26.29 -1.17 -14.87
N LEU A 355 25.25 -2.02 -14.95
CA LEU A 355 25.28 -3.26 -15.71
C LEU A 355 25.44 -3.00 -17.23
N TYR A 356 24.69 -2.07 -17.80
CA TYR A 356 24.83 -1.74 -19.22
C TYR A 356 26.22 -1.19 -19.55
N LEU A 357 26.76 -0.33 -18.68
CA LEU A 357 28.12 0.21 -18.87
C LEU A 357 29.19 -0.88 -18.79
N SER A 358 29.07 -1.82 -17.83
CA SER A 358 30.02 -2.96 -17.71
C SER A 358 29.98 -3.92 -18.91
N GLN A 359 28.88 -3.92 -19.67
CA GLN A 359 28.72 -4.72 -20.90
C GLN A 359 29.03 -3.94 -22.18
N GLY A 360 29.51 -2.70 -22.09
CA GLY A 360 29.76 -1.84 -23.23
C GLY A 360 28.49 -1.29 -23.92
N GLN A 361 27.32 -1.48 -23.33
CA GLN A 361 26.05 -1.09 -23.90
C GLN A 361 25.70 0.39 -23.60
N VAL A 362 26.54 1.31 -24.07
CA VAL A 362 26.49 2.74 -23.73
C VAL A 362 25.14 3.38 -24.09
N TRP A 363 24.55 3.01 -25.24
CA TRP A 363 23.26 3.58 -25.66
C TRP A 363 22.09 3.20 -24.73
N GLN A 364 22.06 1.95 -24.24
CA GLN A 364 21.07 1.51 -23.26
C GLN A 364 21.27 2.24 -21.92
N ALA A 365 22.51 2.36 -21.48
CA ALA A 365 22.85 3.12 -20.29
C ALA A 365 22.39 4.58 -20.39
N LEU A 366 22.59 5.24 -21.53
CA LEU A 366 22.15 6.62 -21.75
C LEU A 366 20.61 6.75 -21.74
N LYS A 367 19.89 5.82 -22.36
CA LYS A 367 18.41 5.80 -22.33
C LYS A 367 17.86 5.67 -20.89
N VAL A 368 18.45 4.79 -20.08
CA VAL A 368 18.06 4.62 -18.68
C VAL A 368 18.36 5.89 -17.86
N ALA A 369 19.52 6.49 -18.06
CA ALA A 369 19.90 7.73 -17.39
C ALA A 369 18.95 8.89 -17.72
N LEU A 370 18.61 9.07 -19.00
CA LEU A 370 17.67 10.10 -19.45
C LEU A 370 16.25 9.89 -18.90
N LEU A 371 15.79 8.63 -18.87
CA LEU A 371 14.48 8.30 -18.28
C LEU A 371 14.43 8.62 -16.79
N ALA A 372 15.45 8.20 -16.03
CA ALA A 372 15.53 8.48 -14.59
C ALA A 372 15.61 9.99 -14.31
N LEU A 373 16.39 10.74 -15.12
CA LEU A 373 16.46 12.20 -15.07
C LEU A 373 15.08 12.85 -15.30
N LYS A 374 14.40 12.45 -16.37
CA LYS A 374 13.08 12.98 -16.70
C LYS A 374 12.11 12.78 -15.55
N MET A 375 12.03 11.57 -14.98
CA MET A 375 11.12 11.26 -13.88
C MET A 375 11.45 12.02 -12.59
N THR A 376 12.72 12.15 -12.25
CA THR A 376 13.16 12.85 -11.03
C THR A 376 13.02 14.36 -11.14
N TYR A 377 13.21 14.92 -12.34
CA TYR A 377 13.01 16.34 -12.62
C TYR A 377 11.52 16.73 -12.56
N THR A 378 10.66 15.97 -13.21
CA THR A 378 9.21 16.21 -13.20
C THR A 378 8.59 16.07 -11.80
N ALA A 379 9.18 15.23 -10.94
CA ALA A 379 8.75 15.04 -9.56
C ALA A 379 9.37 16.04 -8.56
N GLY A 380 10.24 16.95 -8.99
CA GLY A 380 10.94 17.90 -8.11
C GLY A 380 11.91 17.24 -7.10
N VAL A 381 12.23 15.96 -7.28
CA VAL A 381 12.97 15.12 -6.31
C VAL A 381 14.47 15.31 -6.38
N LEU A 382 15.02 15.69 -7.54
CA LEU A 382 16.46 15.84 -7.73
C LEU A 382 16.82 17.07 -8.58
N ARG A 383 17.81 17.84 -8.08
CA ARG A 383 18.54 18.78 -8.92
C ARG A 383 19.45 17.98 -9.85
N PRO A 384 19.54 18.31 -11.15
CA PRO A 384 20.37 17.60 -12.14
C PRO A 384 21.84 17.39 -11.72
N ALA A 385 22.38 18.30 -10.90
CA ALA A 385 23.73 18.23 -10.36
C ALA A 385 23.99 17.00 -9.48
N ILE A 386 23.00 16.48 -8.77
CA ILE A 386 23.17 15.32 -7.87
C ILE A 386 23.27 14.04 -8.70
N LEU A 387 22.47 13.89 -9.75
CA LEU A 387 22.54 12.72 -10.63
C LEU A 387 23.87 12.68 -11.41
N LEU A 388 24.34 13.83 -11.91
CA LEU A 388 25.65 13.96 -12.54
C LEU A 388 26.78 13.59 -11.57
N ARG A 389 26.65 13.92 -10.29
CA ARG A 389 27.60 13.53 -9.24
C ARG A 389 27.61 12.03 -8.99
N LEU A 390 26.42 11.41 -8.93
CA LEU A 390 26.27 9.95 -8.76
C LEU A 390 26.79 9.17 -9.98
N LEU A 391 26.52 9.65 -11.20
CA LEU A 391 27.06 9.09 -12.43
C LEU A 391 28.58 9.14 -12.44
N ARG A 392 29.20 10.27 -12.05
CA ARG A 392 30.65 10.41 -11.94
C ARG A 392 31.26 9.48 -10.88
N GLN A 393 30.56 9.24 -9.77
CA GLN A 393 31.02 8.33 -8.72
C GLN A 393 30.89 6.86 -9.14
N GLY A 394 29.81 6.48 -9.84
CA GLY A 394 29.62 5.12 -10.38
C GLY A 394 30.64 4.75 -11.43
N VAL A 395 30.94 5.66 -12.37
CA VAL A 395 31.97 5.48 -13.39
C VAL A 395 33.36 5.37 -12.76
N ARG A 396 33.68 6.17 -11.74
CA ARG A 396 34.99 6.12 -11.04
C ARG A 396 35.18 4.83 -10.22
N ARG A 397 34.11 4.22 -9.68
CA ARG A 397 34.22 2.94 -8.98
C ARG A 397 34.49 1.77 -9.93
N ASN A 398 33.85 1.77 -11.09
CA ASN A 398 34.08 0.70 -12.11
C ASN A 398 35.47 0.80 -12.76
N LEU A 399 36.03 2.01 -12.94
CA LEU A 399 37.40 2.20 -13.46
C LEU A 399 38.50 1.88 -12.45
N ARG A 400 38.19 1.62 -11.17
CA ARG A 400 39.15 1.23 -10.12
C ARG A 400 39.07 -0.25 -9.75
N SER A 401 38.17 -1.00 -10.35
CA SER A 401 37.99 -2.45 -10.12
C SER A 401 38.51 -3.31 -11.29
N GLU A 402 39.12 -2.70 -12.28
CA GLU A 402 40.06 -3.27 -13.28
C GLU A 402 41.52 -2.96 -12.83
#